data_7bcc95eb530f7280151fbc6e60ee0ba1
#
_entry.id   7bcc95eb530f7280151fbc6e60ee0ba1
#
_cell.length_a   1.000
_cell.length_b   1.000
_cell.length_c   1.000
_cell.angle_alpha   90.00
_cell.angle_beta   90.00
_cell.angle_gamma   90.00
#
_symmetry.space_group_name_H-M   'P 1'
#
loop_
_entity.id
_entity.type
_entity.pdbx_description
1 polymer ?
#
loop_
_entity_poly.entity_id
_entity_poly.type
_entity_poly.pdbx_seq_one_letter_code
_entity_poly.pdbx_strand_id
1 'polypeptide(L)'
;FAGSTAALANYVKDESPAKVVLLTECSMSDNVASENPGVDFVRPCNLCPHMKQITLENILDCLQEMKHEVTIDEDVRLQAKAAIDAMLALPKMASPLAFETGLKPMDIEVISPN
;
A
#
# COMPACT_ATOMS: atom_id res chain seq x y z
N PHE A 1 0.69 3.23 -13.11
CA PHE A 1 1.04 1.93 -12.55
C PHE A 1 0.08 1.55 -11.43
N ALA A 2 -0.32 0.29 -11.36
CA ALA A 2 -1.15 -0.26 -10.29
C ALA A 2 -0.50 -1.55 -9.78
N GLY A 3 -0.53 -1.76 -8.46
CA GLY A 3 0.10 -2.92 -7.85
C GLY A 3 -0.11 -2.98 -6.34
N SER A 4 0.51 -3.99 -5.72
CA SER A 4 0.56 -4.08 -4.26
C SER A 4 1.40 -2.94 -3.66
N THR A 5 1.29 -2.71 -2.37
CA THR A 5 2.12 -1.74 -1.64
C THR A 5 3.61 -1.92 -1.92
N ALA A 6 4.09 -3.16 -1.86
CA ALA A 6 5.48 -3.48 -2.17
C ALA A 6 5.83 -3.20 -3.64
N ALA A 7 4.93 -3.51 -4.58
CA ALA A 7 5.16 -3.24 -6.00
C ALA A 7 5.23 -1.73 -6.29
N LEU A 8 4.40 -0.91 -5.63
CA LEU A 8 4.45 0.54 -5.75
C LEU A 8 5.77 1.11 -5.20
N ALA A 9 6.21 0.64 -4.04
CA ALA A 9 7.49 1.06 -3.46
C ALA A 9 8.68 0.68 -4.36
N ASN A 10 8.70 -0.55 -4.85
CA ASN A 10 9.75 -1.01 -5.78
C ASN A 10 9.75 -0.20 -7.08
N TYR A 11 8.57 0.08 -7.64
CA TYR A 11 8.46 0.90 -8.84
C TYR A 11 9.12 2.28 -8.66
N VAL A 12 8.82 2.97 -7.56
CA VAL A 12 9.44 4.28 -7.28
C VAL A 12 10.95 4.16 -7.13
N LYS A 13 11.43 3.11 -6.47
CA LYS A 13 12.85 2.87 -6.26
C LYS A 13 13.58 2.57 -7.57
N ASP A 14 13.01 1.71 -8.40
CA ASP A 14 13.65 1.21 -9.62
C ASP A 14 13.63 2.25 -10.75
N GLU A 15 12.49 2.93 -10.93
CA GLU A 15 12.31 3.92 -11.99
C GLU A 15 12.81 5.32 -11.60
N SER A 16 12.93 5.61 -10.31
CA SER A 16 13.38 6.90 -9.76
C SER A 16 12.76 8.10 -10.50
N PRO A 17 11.42 8.18 -10.61
CA PRO A 17 10.78 9.25 -11.37
C PRO A 17 11.07 10.61 -10.71
N ALA A 18 11.20 11.67 -11.50
CA ALA A 18 11.43 13.02 -10.97
C ALA A 18 10.27 13.46 -10.05
N LYS A 19 9.04 13.06 -10.39
CA LYS A 19 7.83 13.37 -9.62
C LYS A 19 6.87 12.20 -9.63
N VAL A 20 6.24 11.91 -8.48
CA VAL A 20 5.28 10.83 -8.33
C VAL A 20 4.06 11.26 -7.51
N VAL A 21 2.90 10.76 -7.90
CA VAL A 21 1.65 10.82 -7.13
C VAL A 21 1.29 9.41 -6.70
N LEU A 22 1.27 9.16 -5.39
CA LEU A 22 0.80 7.89 -4.84
C LEU A 22 -0.66 8.04 -4.38
N LEU A 23 -1.58 7.40 -5.09
CA LEU A 23 -3.00 7.34 -4.72
C LEU A 23 -3.21 6.23 -3.71
N THR A 24 -2.80 6.47 -2.48
CA THR A 24 -2.84 5.53 -1.37
C THR A 24 -3.03 6.25 -0.04
N GLU A 25 -3.00 5.51 1.06
CA GLU A 25 -3.03 6.12 2.40
C GLU A 25 -1.74 6.90 2.68
N CYS A 26 -1.84 8.01 3.40
CA CYS A 26 -0.75 8.98 3.56
C CYS A 26 0.53 8.36 4.16
N SER A 27 0.39 7.50 5.15
CA SER A 27 1.55 6.89 5.83
C SER A 27 2.38 6.02 4.89
N MET A 28 1.76 5.40 3.88
CA MET A 28 2.51 4.69 2.85
C MET A 28 3.34 5.65 2.00
N SER A 29 2.77 6.79 1.59
CA SER A 29 3.50 7.81 0.84
C SER A 29 4.69 8.35 1.64
N ASP A 30 4.53 8.54 2.95
CA ASP A 30 5.61 8.99 3.83
C ASP A 30 6.74 7.95 3.93
N ASN A 31 6.40 6.68 4.06
CA ASN A 31 7.39 5.60 4.10
C ASN A 31 8.19 5.52 2.78
N VAL A 32 7.51 5.53 1.64
CA VAL A 32 8.19 5.48 0.34
C VAL A 32 9.05 6.72 0.11
N ALA A 33 8.59 7.91 0.52
CA ALA A 33 9.34 9.15 0.40
C ALA A 33 10.60 9.15 1.27
N SER A 34 10.54 8.57 2.48
CA SER A 34 11.72 8.49 3.36
C SER A 34 12.84 7.63 2.78
N GLU A 35 12.49 6.62 1.98
CA GLU A 35 13.45 5.76 1.29
C GLU A 35 13.95 6.32 -0.05
N ASN A 36 13.26 7.34 -0.60
CA ASN A 36 13.56 7.92 -1.91
C ASN A 36 13.64 9.46 -1.85
N PRO A 37 14.63 10.02 -1.15
CA PRO A 37 14.72 11.47 -0.90
C PRO A 37 14.94 12.32 -2.17
N GLY A 38 15.35 11.70 -3.27
CA GLY A 38 15.56 12.38 -4.57
C GLY A 38 14.31 12.52 -5.42
N VAL A 39 13.17 11.96 -4.99
CA VAL A 39 11.90 11.97 -5.75
C VAL A 39 10.95 13.01 -5.16
N ASP A 40 10.33 13.82 -6.00
CA ASP A 40 9.29 14.77 -5.59
C ASP A 40 7.94 14.06 -5.46
N PHE A 41 7.40 13.99 -4.22
CA PHE A 41 6.13 13.34 -3.92
C PHE A 41 5.00 14.36 -3.85
N VAL A 42 4.08 14.29 -4.81
CA VAL A 42 2.79 14.96 -4.70
C VAL A 42 1.87 14.10 -3.82
N ARG A 43 1.48 14.63 -2.67
CA ARG A 43 0.77 13.88 -1.63
C ARG A 43 -0.70 14.27 -1.57
N PRO A 44 -1.59 13.63 -2.33
CA PRO A 44 -3.00 13.70 -2.02
C PRO A 44 -3.21 12.94 -0.70
N CYS A 45 -3.41 13.67 0.39
CA CYS A 45 -3.54 13.04 1.70
C CYS A 45 -4.92 12.40 1.86
N ASN A 46 -4.95 11.08 1.91
CA ASN A 46 -6.13 10.30 2.22
C ASN A 46 -5.86 9.47 3.48
N LEU A 47 -6.30 9.99 4.63
CA LEU A 47 -6.15 9.31 5.91
C LEU A 47 -7.27 8.28 6.09
N CYS A 48 -6.89 7.04 6.39
CA CYS A 48 -7.86 6.03 6.77
C CYS A 48 -8.19 6.15 8.27
N PRO A 49 -9.42 6.55 8.65
CA PRO A 49 -9.79 6.73 10.05
C PRO A 49 -9.74 5.41 10.84
N HIS A 50 -9.95 4.27 10.18
CA HIS A 50 -9.88 2.96 10.82
C HIS A 50 -8.44 2.58 11.17
N MET A 51 -7.50 2.80 10.25
CA MET A 51 -6.08 2.53 10.50
C MET A 51 -5.50 3.43 11.58
N LYS A 52 -6.00 4.67 11.71
CA LYS A 52 -5.54 5.63 12.73
C LYS A 52 -6.08 5.35 14.14
N GLN A 53 -6.94 4.37 14.31
CA GLN A 53 -7.34 3.89 15.64
C GLN A 53 -6.27 3.02 16.29
N ILE A 54 -5.35 2.48 15.49
CA ILE A 54 -4.26 1.66 15.99
C ILE A 54 -3.06 2.58 16.25
N THR A 55 -2.68 2.71 17.51
CA THR A 55 -1.54 3.52 17.97
C THR A 55 -0.47 2.64 18.62
N LEU A 56 0.74 3.17 18.78
CA LEU A 56 1.81 2.45 19.46
C LEU A 56 1.46 2.16 20.91
N GLU A 57 0.75 3.07 21.57
CA GLU A 57 0.31 2.93 22.96
C GLU A 57 -0.67 1.77 23.10
N ASN A 58 -1.70 1.72 22.27
CA ASN A 58 -2.69 0.63 22.38
C ASN A 58 -2.13 -0.74 21.92
N ILE A 59 -1.11 -0.77 21.04
CA ILE A 59 -0.37 -1.99 20.74
C ILE A 59 0.43 -2.44 21.97
N LEU A 60 1.11 -1.52 22.65
CA LEU A 60 1.86 -1.80 23.86
C LEU A 60 0.95 -2.35 24.96
N ASP A 61 -0.17 -1.68 25.21
CA ASP A 61 -1.18 -2.13 26.18
C ASP A 61 -1.73 -3.53 25.85
N CYS A 62 -2.00 -3.77 24.57
CA CYS A 62 -2.46 -5.08 24.10
C CYS A 62 -1.44 -6.19 24.43
N LEU A 63 -0.16 -5.93 24.20
CA LEU A 63 0.91 -6.90 24.44
C LEU A 63 1.20 -7.11 25.94
N GLN A 64 1.17 -6.03 26.73
CA GLN A 64 1.43 -6.10 28.17
C GLN A 64 0.30 -6.75 28.94
N GLU A 65 -0.94 -6.46 28.57
CA GLU A 65 -2.12 -6.89 29.27
C GLU A 65 -2.84 -8.09 28.64
N MET A 66 -2.31 -8.57 27.49
CA MET A 66 -2.89 -9.66 26.70
C MET A 66 -4.39 -9.43 26.41
N LYS A 67 -4.73 -8.17 26.06
CA LYS A 67 -6.10 -7.74 25.73
C LYS A 67 -6.36 -7.88 24.22
N HIS A 68 -7.66 -7.80 23.90
CA HIS A 68 -8.13 -7.80 22.49
C HIS A 68 -7.77 -9.06 21.71
N GLU A 69 -7.81 -10.20 22.40
CA GLU A 69 -7.67 -11.49 21.73
C GLU A 69 -8.72 -11.64 20.63
N VAL A 70 -8.29 -11.99 19.42
CA VAL A 70 -9.18 -12.28 18.30
C VAL A 70 -9.40 -13.77 18.25
N THR A 71 -10.64 -14.19 18.47
CA THR A 71 -11.06 -15.58 18.32
C THR A 71 -11.88 -15.75 17.05
N ILE A 72 -11.61 -16.79 16.32
CA ILE A 72 -12.29 -17.13 15.06
C ILE A 72 -12.80 -18.57 15.21
N ASP A 73 -14.04 -18.81 14.81
CA ASP A 73 -14.59 -20.17 14.73
C ASP A 73 -13.65 -21.06 13.88
N GLU A 74 -13.39 -22.27 14.35
CA GLU A 74 -12.38 -23.14 13.76
C GLU A 74 -12.74 -23.54 12.33
N ASP A 75 -14.01 -23.77 12.02
CA ASP A 75 -14.45 -24.10 10.66
C ASP A 75 -14.25 -22.93 9.71
N VAL A 76 -14.52 -21.70 10.16
CA VAL A 76 -14.26 -20.48 9.40
C VAL A 76 -12.75 -20.28 9.20
N ARG A 77 -11.95 -20.50 10.23
CA ARG A 77 -10.49 -20.40 10.16
C ARG A 77 -9.91 -21.37 9.13
N LEU A 78 -10.35 -22.63 9.15
CA LEU A 78 -9.89 -23.66 8.21
C LEU A 78 -10.23 -23.33 6.77
N GLN A 79 -11.46 -22.86 6.51
CA GLN A 79 -11.88 -22.44 5.17
C GLN A 79 -11.10 -21.22 4.67
N ALA A 80 -10.94 -20.22 5.52
CA ALA A 80 -10.15 -19.03 5.19
C ALA A 80 -8.67 -19.38 4.91
N LYS A 81 -8.09 -20.26 5.74
CA LYS A 81 -6.72 -20.74 5.52
C LYS A 81 -6.59 -21.49 4.19
N ALA A 82 -7.52 -22.36 3.85
CA ALA A 82 -7.49 -23.09 2.59
C ALA A 82 -7.52 -22.14 1.37
N ALA A 83 -8.29 -21.06 1.41
CA ALA A 83 -8.33 -20.05 0.37
C ALA A 83 -6.99 -19.30 0.23
N ILE A 84 -6.37 -18.94 1.35
CA ILE A 84 -5.05 -18.29 1.38
C ILE A 84 -3.97 -19.24 0.87
N ASP A 85 -3.95 -20.49 1.32
CA ASP A 85 -3.00 -21.50 0.87
C ASP A 85 -3.10 -21.74 -0.64
N ALA A 86 -4.32 -21.81 -1.17
CA ALA A 86 -4.56 -21.95 -2.60
C ALA A 86 -4.02 -20.72 -3.38
N MET A 87 -4.25 -19.52 -2.89
CA MET A 87 -3.69 -18.30 -3.49
C MET A 87 -2.16 -18.30 -3.49
N LEU A 88 -1.53 -18.71 -2.38
CA LEU A 88 -0.07 -18.76 -2.25
C LEU A 88 0.56 -19.87 -3.10
N ALA A 89 -0.19 -20.93 -3.39
CA ALA A 89 0.26 -22.02 -4.25
C ALA A 89 0.23 -21.67 -5.75
N LEU A 90 -0.45 -20.57 -6.13
CA LEU A 90 -0.43 -20.12 -7.51
C LEU A 90 1.00 -19.72 -7.90
N PRO A 91 1.46 -20.09 -9.12
CA PRO A 91 2.75 -19.64 -9.61
C PRO A 91 2.77 -18.11 -9.62
N LYS A 92 3.85 -17.52 -9.11
CA LYS A 92 4.05 -16.08 -9.21
C LYS A 92 4.04 -15.72 -10.70
N MET A 93 2.96 -15.10 -11.14
CA MET A 93 2.93 -14.56 -12.49
C MET A 93 4.04 -13.52 -12.58
N ALA A 94 4.97 -13.75 -13.50
CA ALA A 94 6.01 -12.79 -13.82
C ALA A 94 5.32 -11.52 -14.31
N SER A 95 5.46 -10.48 -13.54
CA SER A 95 4.99 -9.11 -13.77
C SER A 95 3.47 -8.91 -13.78
N PRO A 96 2.96 -7.89 -13.07
CA PRO A 96 1.58 -7.48 -13.27
C PRO A 96 1.41 -7.16 -14.75
N LEU A 97 0.26 -7.55 -15.30
CA LEU A 97 -0.21 -7.09 -16.57
C LEU A 97 0.18 -5.61 -16.72
N ALA A 98 1.19 -5.33 -17.53
CA ALA A 98 1.32 -4.03 -18.10
C ALA A 98 0.02 -3.83 -18.87
N PHE A 99 -0.95 -3.21 -18.24
CA PHE A 99 -2.11 -2.72 -18.93
C PHE A 99 -1.53 -1.63 -19.82
N GLU A 100 -1.13 -2.00 -21.03
CA GLU A 100 -0.87 -1.07 -22.10
C GLU A 100 -2.20 -0.38 -22.42
N THR A 101 -2.56 0.56 -21.55
CA THR A 101 -3.50 1.58 -21.95
C THR A 101 -2.79 2.32 -23.05
N GLY A 102 -3.31 2.28 -24.27
CA GLY A 102 -2.85 3.14 -25.37
C GLY A 102 -3.10 4.64 -25.12
N LEU A 103 -3.20 5.04 -23.88
CA LEU A 103 -3.24 6.38 -23.38
C LEU A 103 -1.81 6.90 -23.34
N LYS A 104 -1.50 7.80 -24.27
CA LYS A 104 -0.30 8.65 -24.16
C LYS A 104 -0.30 9.30 -22.78
N PRO A 105 0.89 9.50 -22.17
CA PRO A 105 1.00 10.31 -20.97
C PRO A 105 0.24 11.61 -21.20
N MET A 106 -0.80 11.85 -20.42
CA MET A 106 -1.43 13.17 -20.40
C MET A 106 -0.43 14.10 -19.73
N ASP A 107 0.06 15.09 -20.46
CA ASP A 107 0.74 16.23 -19.89
C ASP A 107 -0.26 16.93 -18.97
N ILE A 108 -0.15 16.71 -17.67
CA ILE A 108 -0.96 17.40 -16.69
C ILE A 108 -0.36 18.80 -16.56
N GLU A 109 -0.89 19.77 -17.30
CA GLU A 109 -0.64 21.17 -16.99
C GLU A 109 -1.29 21.50 -15.65
N VAL A 110 -0.47 21.69 -14.64
CA VAL A 110 -0.91 22.23 -13.35
C VAL A 110 -1.17 23.72 -13.55
N ILE A 111 -2.44 24.10 -13.73
CA ILE A 111 -2.86 25.51 -13.69
C ILE A 111 -2.71 25.95 -12.23
N SER A 112 -1.67 26.74 -11.95
CA SER A 112 -1.50 27.41 -10.68
C SER A 112 -2.52 28.57 -10.60
N PRO A 113 -3.36 28.64 -9.56
CA PRO A 113 -4.20 29.84 -9.38
C PRO A 113 -3.30 31.01 -8.96
N ASN A 114 -3.48 32.15 -9.65
CA ASN A 114 -2.91 33.45 -9.28
C ASN A 114 -3.40 33.90 -7.90
#